data_57158b42cdea88555a2c610cded27215
#
_entry.id   57158b42cdea88555a2c610cded27215
#
_cell.length_a   1.000
_cell.length_b   1.000
_cell.length_c   1.000
_cell.angle_alpha   90.00
_cell.angle_beta   90.00
_cell.angle_gamma   90.00
#
_symmetry.space_group_name_H-M   'P 1'
#
loop_
_entity.id
_entity.type
_entity.pdbx_description
1 polymer ?
#
loop_
_entity_poly.entity_id
_entity_poly.type
_entity_poly.pdbx_seq_one_letter_code
_entity_poly.pdbx_strand_id
1 'polypeptide(L)'
;MAGESFFGQDPTHDEQGGIPADLIPYLEAADEVEEPEAGEGTDPQAEESEREAALRALVEHSLLLGPDPSVLAEIEGEVDEDFADDAAEARDERASHEAALAKAEDEVALDTRVQEIYQSIVARAPEHDIDPTLDRVKLALDILGDPQNSYPSIHITGTNGKTSTSRMIDSLLSAFGMKTGRFTSPHLLDVRERISLEGHPITREGFVRAWEDIAPYVGMVDERSQEEGGPRLSFFEVFTIMAYAAFADYPVDAAVVEVGMGGRWDATNVIDAGVSVITPIALDHTKWLGSTIEEIAHEKAGIIKPGQVVVIMKQEEEVLDILLEQARAVDAIARVEGRDFEVMDRQMGVGGQMVTIRTPSAVYEDVFVPLFGQYQAHNAAAALVAVEAFMGGRGLDGRIVEQGLMNASSPGRMQVVRHSPTIIVDAAHNPAGAATLREAVESSFAFARIAGVYAAMGDKDVEGVLSEVEPFIDHLVVTQMPGERAADVARLAEIAGEVFGPDRVDVRESLADAVDRAAEIAEAGAEPADRSGVLVFGSVMLAGEMLALAGHSPR
;
A
#
# COMPACT_ATOMS: atom_id res chain seq x y z
N MET A 1 10.98 2.29 38.16
CA MET A 1 9.55 2.29 37.93
C MET A 1 9.43 1.82 36.49
N ALA A 2 8.84 0.66 36.27
CA ALA A 2 8.71 0.06 34.94
C ALA A 2 7.73 0.91 34.13
N GLY A 3 8.18 1.42 32.97
CA GLY A 3 7.34 2.13 32.02
C GLY A 3 6.37 1.12 31.39
N GLU A 4 5.11 1.41 31.47
CA GLU A 4 4.09 0.68 30.71
C GLU A 4 4.34 0.94 29.21
N SER A 5 4.39 -0.13 28.41
CA SER A 5 4.54 -0.09 26.96
C SER A 5 3.48 0.82 26.35
N PHE A 6 3.91 1.65 25.42
CA PHE A 6 3.10 2.68 24.76
C PHE A 6 1.92 2.10 23.95
N PHE A 7 1.99 0.80 23.61
CA PHE A 7 0.98 0.04 22.89
C PHE A 7 0.24 -0.99 23.74
N GLY A 8 0.50 -1.05 25.05
CA GLY A 8 0.00 -2.07 25.97
C GLY A 8 -1.18 -1.64 26.84
N GLN A 9 -2.06 -0.75 26.41
CA GLN A 9 -3.33 -0.53 27.10
C GLN A 9 -4.47 -1.16 26.33
N ASP A 10 -5.00 -2.22 26.91
CA ASP A 10 -6.25 -2.89 26.56
C ASP A 10 -7.38 -1.85 26.38
N PRO A 11 -8.12 -1.84 25.26
CA PRO A 11 -9.27 -0.96 25.12
C PRO A 11 -10.30 -1.31 26.19
N THR A 12 -10.58 -0.38 27.08
CA THR A 12 -11.62 -0.50 28.10
C THR A 12 -12.96 -0.86 27.46
N HIS A 13 -13.45 -2.01 27.88
CA HIS A 13 -14.76 -2.57 27.63
C HIS A 13 -15.89 -1.55 27.48
N ASP A 14 -16.58 -1.61 26.34
CA ASP A 14 -18.02 -1.50 26.31
C ASP A 14 -18.60 -2.92 26.31
N GLU A 15 -19.50 -3.17 27.24
CA GLU A 15 -20.13 -4.45 27.53
C GLU A 15 -20.93 -4.97 26.32
N GLN A 16 -20.34 -5.86 25.52
CA GLN A 16 -21.02 -6.92 24.78
C GLN A 16 -19.98 -7.71 23.97
N GLY A 17 -19.37 -8.71 24.59
CA GLY A 17 -18.44 -9.63 23.92
C GLY A 17 -17.28 -10.13 24.77
N GLY A 18 -17.37 -10.06 26.09
CA GLY A 18 -16.37 -10.63 26.99
C GLY A 18 -16.41 -12.15 26.94
N ILE A 19 -15.23 -12.78 27.01
CA ILE A 19 -15.08 -14.23 27.19
C ILE A 19 -15.92 -14.64 28.41
N PRO A 20 -16.81 -15.62 28.26
CA PRO A 20 -17.62 -16.13 29.38
C PRO A 20 -16.75 -16.53 30.57
N ALA A 21 -17.17 -16.16 31.78
CA ALA A 21 -16.40 -16.36 33.02
C ALA A 21 -16.05 -17.82 33.31
N ASP A 22 -16.74 -18.76 32.70
CA ASP A 22 -16.53 -20.20 32.77
C ASP A 22 -15.37 -20.69 31.89
N LEU A 23 -14.86 -19.86 30.97
CA LEU A 23 -13.67 -20.15 30.14
C LEU A 23 -12.35 -19.64 30.75
N ILE A 24 -12.39 -18.75 31.73
CA ILE A 24 -11.21 -18.20 32.41
C ILE A 24 -10.32 -19.30 33.05
N PRO A 25 -10.85 -20.35 33.73
CA PRO A 25 -10.01 -21.40 34.27
C PRO A 25 -9.27 -22.25 33.23
N TYR A 26 -9.73 -22.26 31.98
CA TYR A 26 -9.10 -22.99 30.88
C TYR A 26 -8.00 -22.19 30.20
N LEU A 27 -8.04 -20.84 30.27
CA LEU A 27 -6.97 -19.97 29.79
C LEU A 27 -5.79 -19.95 30.79
N GLU A 28 -6.08 -19.99 32.11
CA GLU A 28 -5.04 -20.10 33.13
C GLU A 28 -4.30 -21.46 33.13
N ALA A 29 -4.95 -22.53 32.64
CA ALA A 29 -4.33 -23.86 32.50
C ALA A 29 -3.41 -23.94 31.26
N ALA A 30 -3.51 -23.02 30.32
CA ALA A 30 -2.63 -22.95 29.13
C ALA A 30 -1.28 -22.26 29.42
N ASP A 31 -1.22 -21.44 30.48
CA ASP A 31 0.00 -20.74 30.91
C ASP A 31 0.95 -21.58 31.81
N GLU A 32 0.56 -22.82 32.20
CA GLU A 32 1.41 -23.73 32.99
C GLU A 32 2.18 -24.76 32.16
N VAL A 33 2.39 -24.53 30.88
CA VAL A 33 3.30 -25.36 30.09
C VAL A 33 4.72 -24.79 30.19
N GLU A 34 5.57 -25.46 30.99
CA GLU A 34 6.99 -25.16 31.10
C GLU A 34 7.64 -25.11 29.70
N GLU A 35 8.30 -23.98 29.39
CA GLU A 35 9.13 -23.85 28.19
C GLU A 35 10.23 -24.92 28.18
N PRO A 36 10.38 -25.75 27.15
CA PRO A 36 11.54 -26.61 26.99
C PRO A 36 12.76 -25.75 26.61
N GLU A 37 13.85 -25.95 27.35
CA GLU A 37 15.17 -25.32 27.06
C GLU A 37 15.56 -25.50 25.58
N ALA A 38 16.07 -24.42 24.98
CA ALA A 38 16.53 -24.35 23.60
C ALA A 38 17.58 -25.45 23.28
N GLY A 39 17.17 -26.43 22.51
CA GLY A 39 17.98 -27.48 21.88
C GLY A 39 17.84 -27.41 20.37
N GLU A 40 18.97 -27.48 19.70
CA GLU A 40 19.18 -27.36 18.28
C GLU A 40 18.23 -28.22 17.41
N GLY A 41 17.63 -27.59 16.39
CA GLY A 41 17.14 -28.23 15.16
C GLY A 41 15.76 -28.86 15.25
N THR A 42 14.71 -28.04 15.16
CA THR A 42 13.33 -28.52 14.93
C THR A 42 13.09 -28.70 13.42
N ASP A 43 12.64 -29.91 13.06
CA ASP A 43 12.20 -30.26 11.72
C ASP A 43 10.86 -29.58 11.42
N PRO A 44 10.69 -28.80 10.33
CA PRO A 44 9.44 -28.12 10.00
C PRO A 44 8.22 -29.05 9.91
N GLN A 45 8.42 -30.33 9.62
CA GLN A 45 7.35 -31.33 9.61
C GLN A 45 6.88 -31.74 11.02
N ALA A 46 7.70 -31.52 12.05
CA ALA A 46 7.32 -31.78 13.43
C ALA A 46 6.41 -30.68 14.00
N GLU A 47 6.68 -29.42 13.67
CA GLU A 47 5.82 -28.26 14.06
C GLU A 47 4.45 -28.30 13.40
N GLU A 48 4.38 -28.74 12.12
CA GLU A 48 3.12 -28.92 11.41
C GLU A 48 2.28 -30.05 12.02
N SER A 49 2.94 -31.16 12.43
CA SER A 49 2.29 -32.27 13.13
C SER A 49 1.79 -31.91 14.53
N GLU A 50 2.50 -31.08 15.29
CA GLU A 50 2.08 -30.60 16.60
C GLU A 50 0.91 -29.60 16.50
N ARG A 51 0.89 -28.76 15.48
CA ARG A 51 -0.19 -27.85 15.18
C ARG A 51 -1.47 -28.58 14.76
N GLU A 52 -1.35 -29.60 13.90
CA GLU A 52 -2.49 -30.49 13.57
C GLU A 52 -2.98 -31.29 14.77
N ALA A 53 -2.10 -31.74 15.65
CA ALA A 53 -2.48 -32.44 16.87
C ALA A 53 -3.18 -31.50 17.85
N ALA A 54 -2.74 -30.26 17.99
CA ALA A 54 -3.40 -29.26 18.83
C ALA A 54 -4.78 -28.87 18.28
N LEU A 55 -4.93 -28.72 16.95
CA LEU A 55 -6.22 -28.48 16.31
C LEU A 55 -7.18 -29.67 16.48
N ARG A 56 -6.70 -30.90 16.34
CA ARG A 56 -7.50 -32.11 16.61
C ARG A 56 -7.93 -32.20 18.07
N ALA A 57 -7.04 -31.89 19.00
CA ALA A 57 -7.38 -31.85 20.43
C ALA A 57 -8.42 -30.77 20.76
N LEU A 58 -8.37 -29.62 20.07
CA LEU A 58 -9.38 -28.56 20.19
C LEU A 58 -10.74 -28.99 19.64
N VAL A 59 -10.76 -29.69 18.52
CA VAL A 59 -11.97 -30.25 17.89
C VAL A 59 -12.54 -31.39 18.72
N GLU A 60 -11.70 -32.28 19.27
CA GLU A 60 -12.16 -33.37 20.16
C GLU A 60 -12.69 -32.85 21.51
N HIS A 61 -12.13 -31.74 22.04
CA HIS A 61 -12.66 -31.09 23.25
C HIS A 61 -13.99 -30.37 23.01
N SER A 62 -14.25 -29.85 21.82
CA SER A 62 -15.55 -29.30 21.45
C SER A 62 -16.67 -30.35 21.32
N LEU A 63 -16.29 -31.62 21.10
CA LEU A 63 -17.22 -32.77 21.12
C LEU A 63 -17.61 -33.23 22.54
N LEU A 64 -17.01 -32.66 23.59
CA LEU A 64 -17.34 -32.94 25.02
C LEU A 64 -18.46 -32.08 25.58
N LEU A 65 -19.13 -31.26 24.80
CA LEU A 65 -20.39 -30.61 25.15
C LEU A 65 -21.55 -31.61 25.07
N GLY A 66 -21.63 -32.56 25.92
CA GLY A 66 -22.71 -33.49 26.18
C GLY A 66 -23.63 -33.93 25.01
N PRO A 67 -24.38 -35.01 25.16
CA PRO A 67 -25.35 -35.39 24.10
C PRO A 67 -26.36 -34.28 23.87
N ASP A 68 -26.70 -34.03 22.59
CA ASP A 68 -27.68 -33.06 22.14
C ASP A 68 -28.95 -33.12 23.02
N PRO A 69 -29.37 -32.04 23.67
CA PRO A 69 -30.54 -32.02 24.52
C PRO A 69 -31.81 -32.56 23.86
N SER A 70 -31.92 -32.44 22.51
CA SER A 70 -33.04 -32.99 21.76
C SER A 70 -33.04 -34.52 21.66
N VAL A 71 -31.86 -35.16 21.71
CA VAL A 71 -31.72 -36.63 21.74
C VAL A 71 -32.10 -37.15 23.14
N LEU A 72 -31.77 -36.39 24.18
CA LEU A 72 -32.21 -36.73 25.54
C LEU A 72 -33.72 -36.57 25.72
N ALA A 73 -34.34 -35.56 25.15
CA ALA A 73 -35.78 -35.34 25.17
C ALA A 73 -36.57 -36.40 24.38
N GLU A 74 -36.06 -36.92 23.28
CA GLU A 74 -36.64 -38.06 22.55
C GLU A 74 -36.58 -39.36 23.35
N ILE A 75 -35.59 -39.54 24.21
CA ILE A 75 -35.42 -40.72 25.06
C ILE A 75 -36.37 -40.67 26.27
N GLU A 76 -36.71 -39.51 26.80
CA GLU A 76 -37.54 -39.34 28.01
C GLU A 76 -39.04 -39.16 27.73
N GLY A 77 -39.46 -38.90 26.49
CA GLY A 77 -40.86 -39.00 26.03
C GLY A 77 -41.81 -37.89 26.52
N GLU A 78 -41.34 -36.84 27.17
CA GLU A 78 -42.10 -35.65 27.57
C GLU A 78 -41.41 -34.40 27.04
N VAL A 79 -41.91 -33.84 25.92
CA VAL A 79 -41.43 -32.56 25.40
C VAL A 79 -42.35 -31.46 25.91
N ASP A 80 -41.88 -30.66 26.88
CA ASP A 80 -42.48 -29.36 27.21
C ASP A 80 -42.19 -28.37 26.04
N GLU A 81 -43.18 -27.58 25.62
CA GLU A 81 -43.02 -26.65 24.48
C GLU A 81 -41.85 -25.66 24.67
N ASP A 82 -41.58 -25.25 25.92
CA ASP A 82 -40.44 -24.40 26.29
C ASP A 82 -39.07 -25.08 26.01
N PHE A 83 -38.94 -26.41 26.22
CA PHE A 83 -37.74 -27.19 25.91
C PHE A 83 -37.49 -27.37 24.40
N ALA A 84 -38.54 -27.36 23.59
CA ALA A 84 -38.43 -27.46 22.14
C ALA A 84 -37.88 -26.17 21.53
N ASP A 85 -38.25 -25.02 22.08
CA ASP A 85 -37.77 -23.70 21.64
C ASP A 85 -36.31 -23.50 22.06
N ASP A 86 -35.93 -23.82 23.30
CA ASP A 86 -34.52 -23.77 23.78
C ASP A 86 -33.61 -24.71 22.97
N ALA A 87 -34.11 -25.90 22.58
CA ALA A 87 -33.37 -26.86 21.77
C ALA A 87 -33.23 -26.38 20.32
N ALA A 88 -34.20 -25.61 19.78
CA ALA A 88 -34.11 -25.01 18.47
C ALA A 88 -33.12 -23.85 18.43
N GLU A 89 -33.12 -22.96 19.44
CA GLU A 89 -32.13 -21.88 19.58
C GLU A 89 -30.71 -22.44 19.70
N ALA A 90 -30.50 -23.47 20.56
CA ALA A 90 -29.20 -24.11 20.71
C ALA A 90 -28.70 -24.80 19.43
N ARG A 91 -29.60 -25.30 18.58
CA ARG A 91 -29.23 -25.83 17.23
C ARG A 91 -28.81 -24.73 16.27
N ASP A 92 -29.55 -23.61 16.24
CA ASP A 92 -29.22 -22.46 15.39
C ASP A 92 -27.89 -21.81 15.82
N GLU A 93 -27.63 -21.70 17.13
CA GLU A 93 -26.34 -21.21 17.64
C GLU A 93 -25.17 -22.14 17.26
N ARG A 94 -25.34 -23.47 17.39
CA ARG A 94 -24.31 -24.45 16.96
C ARG A 94 -24.07 -24.41 15.46
N ALA A 95 -25.14 -24.38 14.66
CA ALA A 95 -25.01 -24.27 13.21
C ALA A 95 -24.33 -22.97 12.78
N SER A 96 -24.64 -21.87 13.48
CA SER A 96 -23.98 -20.56 13.27
C SER A 96 -22.50 -20.61 13.66
N HIS A 97 -22.17 -21.26 14.78
CA HIS A 97 -20.80 -21.42 15.23
C HIS A 97 -19.96 -22.32 14.30
N GLU A 98 -20.53 -23.48 13.88
CA GLU A 98 -19.89 -24.37 12.90
C GLU A 98 -19.67 -23.68 11.55
N ALA A 99 -20.63 -22.88 11.08
CA ALA A 99 -20.50 -22.10 9.87
C ALA A 99 -19.42 -21.01 9.99
N ALA A 100 -19.31 -20.39 11.17
CA ALA A 100 -18.26 -19.39 11.46
C ALA A 100 -16.86 -20.03 11.51
N LEU A 101 -16.74 -21.23 12.12
CA LEU A 101 -15.48 -21.99 12.15
C LEU A 101 -15.07 -22.44 10.74
N ALA A 102 -15.97 -23.01 9.96
CA ALA A 102 -15.70 -23.44 8.59
C ALA A 102 -15.25 -22.23 7.71
N LYS A 103 -15.91 -21.09 7.90
CA LYS A 103 -15.51 -19.85 7.21
C LYS A 103 -14.11 -19.38 7.63
N ALA A 104 -13.77 -19.47 8.92
CA ALA A 104 -12.44 -19.09 9.40
C ALA A 104 -11.35 -20.05 8.86
N GLU A 105 -11.63 -21.35 8.79
CA GLU A 105 -10.74 -22.35 8.19
C GLU A 105 -10.52 -22.08 6.70
N ASP A 106 -11.57 -21.77 5.96
CA ASP A 106 -11.48 -21.41 4.53
C ASP A 106 -10.65 -20.12 4.34
N GLU A 107 -10.84 -19.11 5.20
CA GLU A 107 -10.05 -17.87 5.16
C GLU A 107 -8.57 -18.12 5.41
N VAL A 108 -8.22 -18.95 6.40
CA VAL A 108 -6.82 -19.34 6.70
C VAL A 108 -6.21 -20.13 5.54
N ALA A 109 -6.96 -21.06 4.94
CA ALA A 109 -6.49 -21.82 3.78
C ALA A 109 -6.23 -20.91 2.57
N LEU A 110 -7.08 -19.92 2.34
CA LEU A 110 -6.90 -18.92 1.29
C LEU A 110 -5.71 -18.00 1.56
N ASP A 111 -5.50 -17.54 2.79
CA ASP A 111 -4.32 -16.75 3.17
C ASP A 111 -3.03 -17.56 2.93
N THR A 112 -3.01 -18.81 3.34
CA THR A 112 -1.87 -19.71 3.09
C THR A 112 -1.60 -19.84 1.59
N ARG A 113 -2.65 -20.04 0.79
CA ARG A 113 -2.52 -20.15 -0.66
C ARG A 113 -2.02 -18.86 -1.33
N VAL A 114 -2.50 -17.69 -0.89
CA VAL A 114 -1.99 -16.40 -1.34
C VAL A 114 -0.49 -16.26 -1.04
N GLN A 115 -0.07 -16.64 0.17
CA GLN A 115 1.35 -16.58 0.56
C GLN A 115 2.22 -17.55 -0.25
N GLU A 116 1.78 -18.79 -0.49
CA GLU A 116 2.49 -19.76 -1.36
C GLU A 116 2.69 -19.18 -2.77
N ILE A 117 1.63 -18.64 -3.37
CA ILE A 117 1.68 -18.01 -4.69
C ILE A 117 2.68 -16.84 -4.67
N TYR A 118 2.54 -15.95 -3.70
CA TYR A 118 3.43 -14.80 -3.54
C TYR A 118 4.90 -15.24 -3.44
N GLN A 119 5.21 -16.19 -2.58
CA GLN A 119 6.57 -16.72 -2.44
C GLN A 119 7.08 -17.37 -3.72
N SER A 120 6.23 -18.07 -4.45
CA SER A 120 6.60 -18.66 -5.75
C SER A 120 6.97 -17.61 -6.80
N ILE A 121 6.30 -16.45 -6.75
CA ILE A 121 6.57 -15.33 -7.65
C ILE A 121 7.84 -14.58 -7.21
N VAL A 122 8.01 -14.32 -5.90
CA VAL A 122 9.21 -13.67 -5.34
C VAL A 122 10.48 -14.49 -5.60
N ALA A 123 10.39 -15.83 -5.53
CA ALA A 123 11.51 -16.74 -5.79
C ALA A 123 12.00 -16.75 -7.26
N ARG A 124 11.32 -16.02 -8.18
CA ARG A 124 11.73 -15.89 -9.58
C ARG A 124 12.95 -14.97 -9.72
N ALA A 125 12.77 -13.81 -10.31
CA ALA A 125 13.77 -12.76 -10.30
C ALA A 125 13.25 -11.61 -9.44
N PRO A 126 14.06 -11.07 -8.51
CA PRO A 126 13.63 -9.94 -7.67
C PRO A 126 13.18 -8.74 -8.52
N GLU A 127 12.28 -7.92 -7.98
CA GLU A 127 11.73 -6.73 -8.66
C GLU A 127 12.80 -5.77 -9.19
N HIS A 128 14.01 -5.81 -8.64
CA HIS A 128 15.14 -4.97 -9.00
C HIS A 128 16.18 -5.64 -9.93
N ASP A 129 16.00 -6.92 -10.26
CA ASP A 129 16.84 -7.62 -11.27
C ASP A 129 16.14 -7.49 -12.63
N ILE A 130 16.44 -6.38 -13.30
CA ILE A 130 15.71 -5.91 -14.48
C ILE A 130 16.46 -6.33 -15.74
N ASP A 131 15.78 -7.05 -16.62
CA ASP A 131 16.15 -7.20 -18.01
C ASP A 131 15.18 -6.31 -18.84
N PRO A 132 15.64 -5.15 -19.34
CA PRO A 132 14.78 -4.10 -19.89
C PRO A 132 14.22 -4.47 -21.27
N THR A 133 13.32 -5.45 -21.32
CA THR A 133 12.59 -5.85 -22.54
C THR A 133 11.11 -6.02 -22.25
N LEU A 134 10.27 -5.78 -23.26
CA LEU A 134 8.83 -6.05 -23.20
C LEU A 134 8.45 -7.39 -23.86
N ASP A 135 9.40 -8.11 -24.43
CA ASP A 135 9.12 -9.23 -25.32
C ASP A 135 8.44 -10.39 -24.59
N ARG A 136 8.89 -10.71 -23.36
CA ARG A 136 8.29 -11.77 -22.54
C ARG A 136 6.85 -11.43 -22.11
N VAL A 137 6.62 -10.18 -21.69
CA VAL A 137 5.29 -9.73 -21.29
C VAL A 137 4.34 -9.70 -22.49
N LYS A 138 4.80 -9.18 -23.64
CA LYS A 138 4.02 -9.20 -24.88
C LYS A 138 3.68 -10.61 -25.31
N LEU A 139 4.63 -11.54 -25.26
CA LEU A 139 4.38 -12.94 -25.59
C LEU A 139 3.32 -13.57 -24.67
N ALA A 140 3.43 -13.33 -23.36
CA ALA A 140 2.46 -13.85 -22.42
C ALA A 140 1.05 -13.32 -22.67
N LEU A 141 0.94 -12.02 -22.93
CA LEU A 141 -0.34 -11.35 -23.20
C LEU A 141 -0.94 -11.77 -24.54
N ASP A 142 -0.10 -11.93 -25.61
CA ASP A 142 -0.54 -12.45 -26.90
C ASP A 142 -1.16 -13.85 -26.77
N ILE A 143 -0.51 -14.75 -26.03
CA ILE A 143 -1.04 -16.10 -25.77
C ILE A 143 -2.36 -16.03 -24.95
N LEU A 144 -2.48 -15.06 -24.03
CA LEU A 144 -3.70 -14.83 -23.24
C LEU A 144 -4.82 -14.13 -24.05
N GLY A 145 -4.55 -13.72 -25.31
CA GLY A 145 -5.52 -13.03 -26.17
C GLY A 145 -5.61 -11.53 -25.91
N ASP A 146 -4.50 -10.92 -25.46
CA ASP A 146 -4.34 -9.47 -25.25
C ASP A 146 -5.38 -8.84 -24.30
N PRO A 147 -5.54 -9.39 -23.07
CA PRO A 147 -6.57 -8.94 -22.12
C PRO A 147 -6.48 -7.44 -21.82
N GLN A 148 -5.28 -6.83 -21.85
CA GLN A 148 -5.04 -5.40 -21.63
C GLN A 148 -5.71 -4.49 -22.67
N ASN A 149 -6.14 -5.02 -23.80
CA ASN A 149 -6.84 -4.28 -24.88
C ASN A 149 -8.37 -4.33 -24.73
N SER A 150 -8.92 -5.06 -23.75
CA SER A 150 -10.36 -5.22 -23.57
C SER A 150 -11.04 -4.07 -22.82
N TYR A 151 -10.28 -3.16 -22.24
CA TYR A 151 -10.76 -2.01 -21.48
C TYR A 151 -9.90 -0.77 -21.72
N PRO A 152 -10.48 0.45 -21.64
CA PRO A 152 -9.71 1.68 -21.71
C PRO A 152 -8.88 1.91 -20.45
N SER A 153 -7.74 2.61 -20.58
CA SER A 153 -6.80 2.79 -19.48
C SER A 153 -6.20 4.18 -19.38
N ILE A 154 -5.73 4.51 -18.16
CA ILE A 154 -4.90 5.67 -17.82
C ILE A 154 -3.57 5.14 -17.31
N HIS A 155 -2.46 5.59 -17.88
CA HIS A 155 -1.10 5.14 -17.55
C HIS A 155 -0.31 6.25 -16.86
N ILE A 156 0.34 5.94 -15.72
CA ILE A 156 0.94 6.95 -14.86
C ILE A 156 2.41 6.64 -14.59
N THR A 157 3.29 7.60 -14.85
CA THR A 157 4.71 7.54 -14.47
C THR A 157 5.16 8.83 -13.77
N GLY A 158 6.36 8.83 -13.26
CA GLY A 158 7.04 9.93 -12.58
C GLY A 158 7.97 9.39 -11.49
N THR A 159 8.59 10.26 -10.71
CA THR A 159 9.40 9.83 -9.56
C THR A 159 8.53 9.81 -8.31
N ASN A 160 7.94 10.92 -7.94
CA ASN A 160 7.08 11.05 -6.76
C ASN A 160 5.63 11.37 -7.16
N GLY A 161 4.65 10.93 -6.36
CA GLY A 161 3.23 11.24 -6.57
C GLY A 161 2.42 10.22 -7.38
N LYS A 162 3.05 9.24 -8.04
CA LYS A 162 2.36 8.23 -8.87
C LYS A 162 1.18 7.57 -8.17
N THR A 163 1.43 6.91 -7.05
CA THR A 163 0.42 6.14 -6.31
C THR A 163 -0.71 7.03 -5.77
N SER A 164 -0.40 8.22 -5.25
CA SER A 164 -1.43 9.17 -4.80
C SER A 164 -2.32 9.62 -5.95
N THR A 165 -1.72 9.95 -7.09
CA THR A 165 -2.46 10.37 -8.29
C THR A 165 -3.31 9.23 -8.85
N SER A 166 -2.79 7.99 -8.92
CA SER A 166 -3.55 6.83 -9.39
C SER A 166 -4.75 6.52 -8.49
N ARG A 167 -4.59 6.64 -7.17
CA ARG A 167 -5.69 6.48 -6.21
C ARG A 167 -6.76 7.57 -6.32
N MET A 168 -6.36 8.82 -6.56
CA MET A 168 -7.30 9.92 -6.80
C MET A 168 -8.08 9.74 -8.11
N ILE A 169 -7.40 9.28 -9.19
CA ILE A 169 -8.05 8.95 -10.46
C ILE A 169 -9.06 7.82 -10.27
N ASP A 170 -8.67 6.74 -9.61
CA ASP A 170 -9.51 5.59 -9.29
C ASP A 170 -10.76 6.03 -8.50
N SER A 171 -10.57 6.83 -7.45
CA SER A 171 -11.66 7.36 -6.62
C SER A 171 -12.62 8.27 -7.41
N LEU A 172 -12.09 9.12 -8.28
CA LEU A 172 -12.90 9.97 -9.16
C LEU A 172 -13.72 9.12 -10.14
N LEU A 173 -13.10 8.18 -10.86
CA LEU A 173 -13.80 7.31 -11.80
C LEU A 173 -14.88 6.48 -11.11
N SER A 174 -14.59 5.93 -9.92
CA SER A 174 -15.56 5.21 -9.10
C SER A 174 -16.74 6.09 -8.68
N ALA A 175 -16.50 7.38 -8.33
CA ALA A 175 -17.57 8.32 -8.01
C ALA A 175 -18.50 8.60 -9.22
N PHE A 176 -17.98 8.51 -10.44
CA PHE A 176 -18.79 8.55 -11.68
C PHE A 176 -19.50 7.21 -11.99
N GLY A 177 -19.41 6.21 -11.10
CA GLY A 177 -20.09 4.93 -11.22
C GLY A 177 -19.40 3.93 -12.15
N MET A 178 -18.12 4.16 -12.47
CA MET A 178 -17.33 3.23 -13.28
C MET A 178 -16.76 2.12 -12.41
N LYS A 179 -16.77 0.89 -12.92
CA LYS A 179 -16.00 -0.21 -12.34
C LYS A 179 -14.54 -0.02 -12.67
N THR A 180 -13.72 0.17 -11.65
CA THR A 180 -12.30 0.46 -11.84
C THR A 180 -11.41 -0.73 -11.50
N GLY A 181 -10.32 -0.88 -12.27
CA GLY A 181 -9.16 -1.67 -11.91
C GLY A 181 -7.97 -0.74 -11.68
N ARG A 182 -7.22 -0.95 -10.59
CA ARG A 182 -5.99 -0.19 -10.34
C ARG A 182 -4.82 -1.11 -10.10
N PHE A 183 -3.70 -0.85 -10.81
CA PHE A 183 -2.42 -1.50 -10.59
C PHE A 183 -1.42 -0.50 -10.03
N THR A 184 -0.85 -0.80 -8.86
CA THR A 184 0.10 0.08 -8.15
C THR A 184 1.28 -0.71 -7.57
N SER A 185 2.43 -0.05 -7.37
CA SER A 185 3.62 -0.64 -6.75
C SER A 185 4.47 0.41 -6.02
N PRO A 186 5.16 -0.01 -4.96
CA PRO A 186 5.03 -1.26 -4.22
C PRO A 186 3.76 -1.29 -3.35
N HIS A 187 3.45 -2.44 -2.73
CA HIS A 187 2.42 -2.54 -1.70
C HIS A 187 2.96 -2.08 -0.34
N LEU A 188 2.08 -1.74 0.58
CA LEU A 188 2.40 -1.32 1.95
C LEU A 188 2.35 -2.50 2.94
N LEU A 189 1.23 -3.19 2.99
CA LEU A 189 0.93 -4.24 3.97
C LEU A 189 0.72 -5.60 3.31
N ASP A 190 -0.06 -5.64 2.24
CA ASP A 190 -0.52 -6.86 1.61
C ASP A 190 -0.26 -6.81 0.10
N VAL A 191 0.31 -7.87 -0.45
CA VAL A 191 0.61 -7.98 -1.87
C VAL A 191 -0.60 -7.76 -2.77
N ARG A 192 -1.80 -8.06 -2.28
CA ARG A 192 -3.07 -7.85 -2.99
C ARG A 192 -3.39 -6.38 -3.26
N GLU A 193 -2.77 -5.44 -2.52
CA GLU A 193 -2.88 -4.00 -2.78
C GLU A 193 -2.38 -3.60 -4.18
N ARG A 194 -1.48 -4.42 -4.78
CA ARG A 194 -0.96 -4.17 -6.12
C ARG A 194 -2.04 -4.25 -7.20
N ILE A 195 -3.08 -5.05 -6.97
CA ILE A 195 -4.22 -5.22 -7.87
C ILE A 195 -5.48 -4.86 -7.09
N SER A 196 -6.08 -3.73 -7.41
CA SER A 196 -7.32 -3.29 -6.76
C SER A 196 -8.48 -3.29 -7.75
N LEU A 197 -9.66 -3.66 -7.27
CA LEU A 197 -10.92 -3.62 -8.00
C LEU A 197 -11.90 -2.73 -7.22
N GLU A 198 -12.49 -1.75 -7.89
CA GLU A 198 -13.42 -0.77 -7.29
C GLU A 198 -12.87 -0.13 -5.99
N GLY A 199 -11.57 0.23 -6.01
CA GLY A 199 -10.89 0.90 -4.89
C GLY A 199 -10.40 -0.04 -3.77
N HIS A 200 -10.71 -1.34 -3.81
CA HIS A 200 -10.34 -2.33 -2.80
C HIS A 200 -9.29 -3.30 -3.33
N PRO A 201 -8.33 -3.77 -2.50
CA PRO A 201 -7.43 -4.85 -2.88
C PRO A 201 -8.21 -6.07 -3.38
N ILE A 202 -7.71 -6.74 -4.42
CA ILE A 202 -8.31 -7.98 -4.93
C ILE A 202 -8.55 -8.97 -3.78
N THR A 203 -9.69 -9.65 -3.78
CA THR A 203 -9.99 -10.64 -2.73
C THR A 203 -8.98 -11.80 -2.76
N ARG A 204 -8.90 -12.59 -1.68
CA ARG A 204 -8.01 -13.76 -1.63
C ARG A 204 -8.32 -14.76 -2.75
N GLU A 205 -9.60 -15.04 -2.93
CA GLU A 205 -10.11 -15.91 -4.01
C GLU A 205 -9.78 -15.33 -5.39
N GLY A 206 -9.98 -14.03 -5.55
CA GLY A 206 -9.66 -13.32 -6.80
C GLY A 206 -8.18 -13.38 -7.13
N PHE A 207 -7.31 -13.24 -6.12
CA PHE A 207 -5.86 -13.33 -6.29
C PHE A 207 -5.43 -14.74 -6.69
N VAL A 208 -5.94 -15.77 -5.99
CA VAL A 208 -5.65 -17.17 -6.31
C VAL A 208 -6.12 -17.50 -7.73
N ARG A 209 -7.36 -17.13 -8.08
CA ARG A 209 -7.90 -17.37 -9.42
C ARG A 209 -7.08 -16.64 -10.49
N ALA A 210 -6.78 -15.36 -10.31
CA ALA A 210 -5.98 -14.59 -11.26
C ALA A 210 -4.60 -15.21 -11.52
N TRP A 211 -3.97 -15.79 -10.49
CA TRP A 211 -2.73 -16.55 -10.66
C TRP A 211 -2.95 -17.87 -11.42
N GLU A 212 -3.94 -18.66 -11.03
CA GLU A 212 -4.23 -19.97 -11.66
C GLU A 212 -4.55 -19.82 -13.14
N ASP A 213 -5.24 -18.75 -13.52
CA ASP A 213 -5.57 -18.44 -14.92
C ASP A 213 -4.33 -18.14 -15.77
N ILE A 214 -3.30 -17.49 -15.21
CA ILE A 214 -2.10 -17.13 -15.96
C ILE A 214 -0.93 -18.11 -15.80
N ALA A 215 -0.86 -18.88 -14.71
CA ALA A 215 0.30 -19.71 -14.36
C ALA A 215 0.75 -20.67 -15.48
N PRO A 216 -0.13 -21.37 -16.23
CA PRO A 216 0.27 -22.20 -17.36
C PRO A 216 1.00 -21.41 -18.45
N TYR A 217 0.52 -20.21 -18.76
CA TYR A 217 1.10 -19.35 -19.80
C TYR A 217 2.41 -18.72 -19.37
N VAL A 218 2.52 -18.32 -18.10
CA VAL A 218 3.78 -17.91 -17.49
C VAL A 218 4.84 -19.02 -17.61
N GLY A 219 4.46 -20.29 -17.35
CA GLY A 219 5.35 -21.45 -17.54
C GLY A 219 5.81 -21.61 -18.98
N MET A 220 4.92 -21.50 -19.95
CA MET A 220 5.26 -21.59 -21.39
C MET A 220 6.25 -20.49 -21.84
N VAL A 221 6.04 -19.25 -21.36
CA VAL A 221 6.94 -18.14 -21.68
C VAL A 221 8.30 -18.32 -21.03
N ASP A 222 8.33 -18.81 -19.78
CA ASP A 222 9.58 -19.12 -19.07
C ASP A 222 10.41 -20.17 -19.83
N GLU A 223 9.78 -21.29 -20.22
CA GLU A 223 10.44 -22.38 -20.98
C GLU A 223 11.01 -21.84 -22.28
N ARG A 224 10.23 -21.10 -23.05
CA ARG A 224 10.69 -20.53 -24.31
C ARG A 224 11.83 -19.52 -24.12
N SER A 225 11.73 -18.61 -23.14
CA SER A 225 12.79 -17.65 -22.85
C SER A 225 14.10 -18.36 -22.47
N GLN A 226 14.02 -19.40 -21.64
CA GLN A 226 15.19 -20.19 -21.23
C GLN A 226 15.80 -21.00 -22.39
N GLU A 227 14.99 -21.54 -23.30
CA GLU A 227 15.49 -22.19 -24.53
C GLU A 227 16.25 -21.21 -25.43
N GLU A 228 15.85 -19.95 -25.45
CA GLU A 228 16.53 -18.87 -26.17
C GLU A 228 17.70 -18.25 -25.38
N GLY A 229 17.98 -18.74 -24.15
CA GLY A 229 19.07 -18.29 -23.27
C GLY A 229 18.74 -17.03 -22.45
N GLY A 230 17.47 -16.64 -22.41
CA GLY A 230 16.96 -15.51 -21.62
C GLY A 230 16.55 -15.89 -20.19
N PRO A 231 16.22 -14.92 -19.34
CA PRO A 231 15.72 -15.15 -17.99
C PRO A 231 14.24 -15.55 -18.01
N ARG A 232 13.75 -16.06 -16.88
CA ARG A 232 12.33 -16.25 -16.61
C ARG A 232 11.65 -14.88 -16.46
N LEU A 233 10.32 -14.85 -16.58
CA LEU A 233 9.52 -13.67 -16.20
C LEU A 233 9.85 -13.26 -14.76
N SER A 234 10.14 -11.98 -14.56
CA SER A 234 10.43 -11.39 -13.25
C SER A 234 9.17 -11.28 -12.38
N PHE A 235 9.37 -11.00 -11.11
CA PHE A 235 8.30 -10.70 -10.17
C PHE A 235 7.32 -9.64 -10.73
N PHE A 236 7.84 -8.50 -11.20
CA PHE A 236 7.00 -7.39 -11.67
C PHE A 236 6.28 -7.70 -12.99
N GLU A 237 6.95 -8.41 -13.91
CA GLU A 237 6.32 -8.85 -15.16
C GLU A 237 5.13 -9.79 -14.91
N VAL A 238 5.27 -10.73 -13.97
CA VAL A 238 4.18 -11.65 -13.59
C VAL A 238 3.01 -10.90 -12.98
N PHE A 239 3.26 -9.96 -12.06
CA PHE A 239 2.19 -9.16 -11.46
C PHE A 239 1.48 -8.26 -12.47
N THR A 240 2.20 -7.73 -13.46
CA THR A 240 1.62 -6.95 -14.55
C THR A 240 0.67 -7.80 -15.39
N ILE A 241 1.10 -9.01 -15.80
CA ILE A 241 0.27 -9.94 -16.57
C ILE A 241 -0.98 -10.33 -15.75
N MET A 242 -0.78 -10.65 -14.46
CA MET A 242 -1.85 -11.02 -13.54
C MET A 242 -2.88 -9.89 -13.37
N ALA A 243 -2.44 -8.64 -13.24
CA ALA A 243 -3.33 -7.49 -13.14
C ALA A 243 -4.16 -7.31 -14.41
N TYR A 244 -3.53 -7.40 -15.59
CA TYR A 244 -4.24 -7.23 -16.85
C TYR A 244 -5.26 -8.33 -17.10
N ALA A 245 -4.95 -9.57 -16.77
CA ALA A 245 -5.90 -10.68 -16.84
C ALA A 245 -7.05 -10.50 -15.84
N ALA A 246 -6.75 -10.12 -14.60
CA ALA A 246 -7.77 -9.88 -13.56
C ALA A 246 -8.75 -8.76 -13.93
N PHE A 247 -8.28 -7.68 -14.58
CA PHE A 247 -9.13 -6.57 -15.02
C PHE A 247 -10.04 -6.97 -16.18
N ALA A 248 -9.60 -7.89 -17.04
CA ALA A 248 -10.45 -8.45 -18.10
C ALA A 248 -11.47 -9.44 -17.58
N ASP A 249 -11.08 -10.30 -16.62
CA ASP A 249 -11.99 -11.28 -15.97
C ASP A 249 -13.08 -10.58 -15.13
N TYR A 250 -12.69 -9.52 -14.40
CA TYR A 250 -13.61 -8.60 -13.75
C TYR A 250 -13.85 -7.40 -14.67
N PRO A 251 -14.82 -7.43 -15.60
CA PRO A 251 -14.87 -6.50 -16.72
C PRO A 251 -14.95 -5.05 -16.24
N VAL A 252 -13.75 -4.43 -16.10
CA VAL A 252 -13.63 -3.05 -15.64
C VAL A 252 -14.00 -2.06 -16.75
N ASP A 253 -14.62 -0.94 -16.39
CA ASP A 253 -14.90 0.16 -17.31
C ASP A 253 -13.66 1.03 -17.56
N ALA A 254 -12.70 1.02 -16.63
CA ALA A 254 -11.46 1.75 -16.73
C ALA A 254 -10.34 1.10 -15.89
N ALA A 255 -9.12 1.03 -16.44
CA ALA A 255 -7.93 0.64 -15.70
C ALA A 255 -7.03 1.84 -15.43
N VAL A 256 -6.53 1.96 -14.20
CA VAL A 256 -5.55 2.96 -13.76
C VAL A 256 -4.25 2.23 -13.46
N VAL A 257 -3.22 2.43 -14.29
CA VAL A 257 -2.00 1.63 -14.25
C VAL A 257 -0.81 2.49 -13.90
N GLU A 258 -0.18 2.20 -12.77
CA GLU A 258 1.04 2.82 -12.31
C GLU A 258 2.25 2.07 -12.87
N VAL A 259 3.20 2.80 -13.46
CA VAL A 259 4.52 2.30 -13.90
C VAL A 259 5.35 1.91 -12.68
N GLY A 260 5.95 0.73 -12.70
CA GLY A 260 6.87 0.30 -11.65
C GLY A 260 8.14 1.13 -11.64
N MET A 261 8.84 1.20 -12.78
CA MET A 261 10.07 1.95 -12.91
C MET A 261 10.28 2.47 -14.34
N GLY A 262 10.71 3.73 -14.48
CA GLY A 262 10.97 4.33 -15.77
C GLY A 262 9.71 4.56 -16.58
N GLY A 263 9.56 3.86 -17.70
CA GLY A 263 8.39 3.96 -18.56
C GLY A 263 8.54 3.17 -19.85
N ARG A 264 9.55 3.47 -20.67
CA ARG A 264 9.72 2.91 -22.03
C ARG A 264 9.75 1.37 -22.05
N TRP A 265 10.51 0.78 -21.14
CA TRP A 265 10.68 -0.67 -21.03
C TRP A 265 9.98 -1.29 -19.80
N ASP A 266 9.22 -0.48 -19.05
CA ASP A 266 8.45 -1.01 -17.94
C ASP A 266 7.39 -2.02 -18.41
N ALA A 267 7.23 -3.12 -17.69
CA ALA A 267 6.30 -4.19 -18.05
C ALA A 267 4.88 -3.69 -18.32
N THR A 268 4.47 -2.60 -17.65
CA THR A 268 3.15 -1.99 -17.86
C THR A 268 3.01 -1.30 -19.22
N ASN A 269 4.11 -0.95 -19.91
CA ASN A 269 4.06 -0.17 -21.13
C ASN A 269 3.61 -0.95 -22.38
N VAL A 270 3.06 -2.12 -22.19
CA VAL A 270 2.38 -2.90 -23.24
C VAL A 270 0.94 -2.45 -23.48
N ILE A 271 0.35 -1.66 -22.56
CA ILE A 271 -1.00 -1.09 -22.74
C ILE A 271 -1.00 0.08 -23.74
N ASP A 272 -2.10 0.28 -24.42
CA ASP A 272 -2.36 1.44 -25.28
C ASP A 272 -3.36 2.38 -24.59
N ALA A 273 -2.87 3.10 -23.59
CA ALA A 273 -3.69 3.98 -22.76
C ALA A 273 -4.19 5.20 -23.54
N GLY A 274 -5.44 5.59 -23.33
CA GLY A 274 -5.99 6.82 -23.91
C GLY A 274 -5.47 8.11 -23.28
N VAL A 275 -5.05 8.01 -22.00
CA VAL A 275 -4.48 9.13 -21.23
C VAL A 275 -3.21 8.66 -20.54
N SER A 276 -2.17 9.48 -20.56
CA SER A 276 -0.98 9.30 -19.73
C SER A 276 -0.80 10.47 -18.76
N VAL A 277 -0.22 10.20 -17.59
CA VAL A 277 0.07 11.20 -16.56
C VAL A 277 1.54 11.12 -16.21
N ILE A 278 2.23 12.25 -16.23
CA ILE A 278 3.63 12.38 -15.83
C ILE A 278 3.66 13.22 -14.54
N THR A 279 3.89 12.56 -13.41
CA THR A 279 4.08 13.22 -12.12
C THR A 279 5.50 13.80 -12.02
N PRO A 280 5.86 14.60 -11.00
CA PRO A 280 7.19 15.21 -10.92
C PRO A 280 8.32 14.20 -11.05
N ILE A 281 9.30 14.54 -11.91
CA ILE A 281 10.50 13.76 -12.18
C ILE A 281 11.65 14.33 -11.36
N ALA A 282 12.41 13.44 -10.70
CA ALA A 282 13.61 13.75 -9.93
C ALA A 282 14.60 12.58 -10.04
N LEU A 283 15.81 12.74 -9.52
CA LEU A 283 16.80 11.68 -9.45
C LEU A 283 16.33 10.58 -8.50
N ASP A 284 16.11 9.40 -9.03
CA ASP A 284 15.88 8.14 -8.31
C ASP A 284 16.19 6.98 -9.25
N HIS A 285 16.50 5.81 -8.70
CA HIS A 285 16.83 4.60 -9.48
C HIS A 285 17.93 4.84 -10.53
N THR A 286 18.92 5.68 -10.22
CA THR A 286 19.97 6.13 -11.15
C THR A 286 20.79 5.00 -11.76
N LYS A 287 20.90 3.87 -11.06
CA LYS A 287 21.55 2.66 -11.58
C LYS A 287 20.89 2.12 -12.87
N TRP A 288 19.56 2.32 -13.03
CA TRP A 288 18.77 1.72 -14.09
C TRP A 288 18.25 2.74 -15.11
N LEU A 289 17.88 3.92 -14.64
CA LEU A 289 17.23 4.94 -15.46
C LEU A 289 18.21 5.97 -16.07
N GLY A 290 19.46 5.95 -15.58
CA GLY A 290 20.46 6.94 -15.98
C GLY A 290 20.91 7.83 -14.83
N SER A 291 22.04 8.48 -15.01
CA SER A 291 22.70 9.30 -13.98
C SER A 291 22.25 10.77 -13.98
N THR A 292 21.48 11.18 -14.99
CA THR A 292 20.98 12.54 -15.15
C THR A 292 19.45 12.58 -15.20
N ILE A 293 18.87 13.74 -14.90
CA ILE A 293 17.42 13.93 -14.89
C ILE A 293 16.84 13.82 -16.30
N GLU A 294 17.63 14.20 -17.32
CA GLU A 294 17.24 14.12 -18.72
C GLU A 294 17.13 12.65 -19.19
N GLU A 295 18.09 11.80 -18.79
CA GLU A 295 18.02 10.35 -19.09
C GLU A 295 16.76 9.74 -18.48
N ILE A 296 16.46 10.07 -17.22
CA ILE A 296 15.25 9.62 -16.52
C ILE A 296 13.99 10.15 -17.22
N ALA A 297 14.00 11.42 -17.67
CA ALA A 297 12.89 12.02 -18.39
C ALA A 297 12.61 11.32 -19.72
N HIS A 298 13.66 10.98 -20.49
CA HIS A 298 13.53 10.22 -21.74
C HIS A 298 12.93 8.82 -21.52
N GLU A 299 13.31 8.13 -20.44
CA GLU A 299 12.72 6.84 -20.08
C GLU A 299 11.23 6.97 -19.75
N LYS A 300 10.88 7.96 -18.91
CA LYS A 300 9.49 8.18 -18.51
C LYS A 300 8.61 8.68 -19.66
N ALA A 301 9.16 9.49 -20.56
CA ALA A 301 8.48 9.94 -21.77
C ALA A 301 8.03 8.75 -22.67
N GLY A 302 8.63 7.58 -22.51
CA GLY A 302 8.29 6.37 -23.27
C GLY A 302 6.87 5.86 -23.12
N ILE A 303 6.08 6.33 -22.13
CA ILE A 303 4.65 6.01 -22.01
C ILE A 303 3.74 6.92 -22.83
N ILE A 304 4.28 8.03 -23.39
CA ILE A 304 3.54 8.95 -24.26
C ILE A 304 3.42 8.32 -25.65
N LYS A 305 2.20 7.96 -26.04
CA LYS A 305 1.90 7.22 -27.26
C LYS A 305 1.05 8.04 -28.25
N PRO A 306 0.94 7.62 -29.51
CA PRO A 306 0.21 8.35 -30.55
C PRO A 306 -1.25 8.65 -30.18
N GLY A 307 -1.67 9.90 -30.36
CA GLY A 307 -3.07 10.31 -30.23
C GLY A 307 -3.61 10.41 -28.79
N GLN A 308 -2.78 10.16 -27.78
CA GLN A 308 -3.16 10.29 -26.38
C GLN A 308 -3.35 11.75 -25.94
N VAL A 309 -4.01 11.92 -24.77
CA VAL A 309 -3.81 13.11 -23.93
C VAL A 309 -2.74 12.80 -22.89
N VAL A 310 -1.69 13.62 -22.82
CA VAL A 310 -0.69 13.54 -21.76
C VAL A 310 -0.83 14.71 -20.78
N VAL A 311 -1.07 14.39 -19.50
CA VAL A 311 -1.10 15.33 -18.39
C VAL A 311 0.28 15.40 -17.78
N ILE A 312 0.90 16.59 -17.84
CA ILE A 312 2.25 16.81 -17.34
C ILE A 312 2.16 17.75 -16.14
N MET A 313 2.48 17.22 -14.95
CA MET A 313 2.61 18.02 -13.75
C MET A 313 3.84 18.93 -13.84
N LYS A 314 4.00 19.85 -12.89
CA LYS A 314 5.13 20.78 -12.85
C LYS A 314 6.47 20.04 -12.91
N GLN A 315 7.35 20.46 -13.79
CA GLN A 315 8.68 19.91 -14.06
C GLN A 315 9.72 21.02 -14.10
N GLU A 316 11.00 20.64 -13.98
CA GLU A 316 12.11 21.49 -14.41
C GLU A 316 12.04 21.73 -15.92
N GLU A 317 12.59 22.87 -16.40
CA GLU A 317 12.42 23.33 -17.78
C GLU A 317 12.97 22.31 -18.78
N GLU A 318 14.16 21.76 -18.53
CA GLU A 318 14.80 20.78 -19.39
C GLU A 318 13.98 19.47 -19.49
N VAL A 319 13.39 19.04 -18.39
CA VAL A 319 12.51 17.86 -18.33
C VAL A 319 11.23 18.12 -19.10
N LEU A 320 10.61 19.29 -18.90
CA LEU A 320 9.40 19.68 -19.62
C LEU A 320 9.60 19.69 -21.13
N ASP A 321 10.73 20.21 -21.59
CA ASP A 321 11.06 20.27 -23.03
C ASP A 321 11.13 18.86 -23.63
N ILE A 322 11.78 17.90 -22.95
CA ILE A 322 11.87 16.50 -23.38
C ILE A 322 10.47 15.88 -23.49
N LEU A 323 9.62 16.09 -22.50
CA LEU A 323 8.26 15.54 -22.49
C LEU A 323 7.40 16.14 -23.61
N LEU A 324 7.54 17.45 -23.87
CA LEU A 324 6.82 18.14 -24.93
C LEU A 324 7.35 17.75 -26.32
N GLU A 325 8.66 17.51 -26.48
CA GLU A 325 9.24 16.99 -27.71
C GLU A 325 8.68 15.61 -28.04
N GLN A 326 8.66 14.70 -27.08
CA GLN A 326 8.06 13.38 -27.24
C GLN A 326 6.56 13.47 -27.59
N ALA A 327 5.79 14.32 -26.89
CA ALA A 327 4.37 14.50 -27.19
C ALA A 327 4.13 14.99 -28.62
N ARG A 328 4.94 15.94 -29.10
CA ARG A 328 4.89 16.42 -30.50
C ARG A 328 5.29 15.32 -31.48
N ALA A 329 6.32 14.54 -31.18
CA ALA A 329 6.82 13.47 -32.04
C ALA A 329 5.78 12.39 -32.33
N VAL A 330 4.86 12.14 -31.37
CA VAL A 330 3.80 11.14 -31.49
C VAL A 330 2.40 11.74 -31.65
N ASP A 331 2.30 13.05 -31.91
CA ASP A 331 1.02 13.77 -32.08
C ASP A 331 0.06 13.63 -30.88
N ALA A 332 0.60 13.58 -29.64
CA ALA A 332 -0.15 13.56 -28.41
C ALA A 332 -0.53 14.98 -27.94
N ILE A 333 -1.67 15.11 -27.28
CA ILE A 333 -2.19 16.38 -26.77
C ILE A 333 -1.65 16.61 -25.36
N ALA A 334 -0.69 17.52 -25.19
CA ALA A 334 -0.17 17.85 -23.86
C ALA A 334 -1.10 18.81 -23.09
N ARG A 335 -1.30 18.50 -21.79
CA ARG A 335 -1.93 19.34 -20.76
C ARG A 335 -0.91 19.59 -19.66
N VAL A 336 -0.40 20.82 -19.58
CA VAL A 336 0.74 21.16 -18.73
C VAL A 336 0.28 22.00 -17.55
N GLU A 337 0.69 21.61 -16.35
CA GLU A 337 0.44 22.38 -15.13
C GLU A 337 1.12 23.75 -15.18
N GLY A 338 0.44 24.78 -14.70
CA GLY A 338 0.84 26.18 -14.78
C GLY A 338 0.52 26.86 -16.12
N ARG A 339 0.15 26.07 -17.15
CA ARG A 339 -0.26 26.57 -18.47
C ARG A 339 -1.73 26.24 -18.77
N ASP A 340 -2.06 24.96 -18.74
CA ASP A 340 -3.39 24.46 -19.13
C ASP A 340 -4.28 24.19 -17.91
N PHE A 341 -3.68 23.87 -16.77
CA PHE A 341 -4.38 23.69 -15.49
C PHE A 341 -3.51 24.14 -14.31
N GLU A 342 -4.13 24.46 -13.18
CA GLU A 342 -3.42 24.87 -11.96
C GLU A 342 -4.28 24.72 -10.70
N VAL A 343 -3.63 24.67 -9.54
CA VAL A 343 -4.24 24.93 -8.23
C VAL A 343 -4.26 26.45 -8.02
N MET A 344 -5.44 27.05 -8.04
CA MET A 344 -5.63 28.51 -7.92
C MET A 344 -5.59 28.99 -6.48
N ASP A 345 -6.19 28.21 -5.57
CA ASP A 345 -6.22 28.51 -4.13
C ASP A 345 -6.14 27.21 -3.32
N ARG A 346 -5.59 27.32 -2.12
CA ARG A 346 -5.44 26.23 -1.18
C ARG A 346 -5.56 26.74 0.25
N GLN A 347 -6.46 26.17 1.02
CA GLN A 347 -6.67 26.49 2.43
C GLN A 347 -6.63 25.20 3.26
N MET A 348 -5.90 25.23 4.38
CA MET A 348 -5.87 24.09 5.29
C MET A 348 -7.21 23.96 6.03
N GLY A 349 -7.74 22.74 6.08
CA GLY A 349 -8.94 22.37 6.80
C GLY A 349 -8.64 21.29 7.85
N VAL A 350 -9.65 20.93 8.62
CA VAL A 350 -9.53 19.82 9.58
C VAL A 350 -9.53 18.50 8.82
N GLY A 351 -8.45 17.74 8.97
CA GLY A 351 -8.29 16.42 8.31
C GLY A 351 -7.91 16.49 6.83
N GLY A 352 -7.54 17.66 6.29
CA GLY A 352 -7.19 17.83 4.89
C GLY A 352 -7.09 19.28 4.46
N GLN A 353 -7.46 19.55 3.21
CA GLN A 353 -7.34 20.88 2.60
C GLN A 353 -8.48 21.15 1.64
N MET A 354 -8.91 22.41 1.55
CA MET A 354 -9.81 22.92 0.53
C MET A 354 -8.99 23.45 -0.64
N VAL A 355 -9.32 23.07 -1.85
CA VAL A 355 -8.58 23.50 -3.04
C VAL A 355 -9.52 24.02 -4.13
N THR A 356 -9.09 25.07 -4.82
CA THR A 356 -9.75 25.54 -6.05
C THR A 356 -8.84 25.17 -7.23
N ILE A 357 -9.37 24.38 -8.16
CA ILE A 357 -8.63 23.83 -9.29
C ILE A 357 -9.21 24.36 -10.59
N ARG A 358 -8.37 24.98 -11.42
CA ARG A 358 -8.70 25.31 -12.81
C ARG A 358 -8.17 24.21 -13.73
N THR A 359 -9.06 23.67 -14.55
CA THR A 359 -8.73 22.73 -15.63
C THR A 359 -8.93 23.39 -17.00
N PRO A 360 -8.57 22.74 -18.12
CA PRO A 360 -8.90 23.23 -19.46
C PRO A 360 -10.41 23.43 -19.70
N SER A 361 -11.26 22.73 -18.95
CA SER A 361 -12.70 22.63 -19.21
C SER A 361 -13.55 23.36 -18.20
N ALA A 362 -13.09 23.53 -16.93
CA ALA A 362 -13.87 24.12 -15.85
C ALA A 362 -12.99 24.69 -14.73
N VAL A 363 -13.65 25.37 -13.77
CA VAL A 363 -13.08 25.70 -12.46
C VAL A 363 -13.90 24.96 -11.40
N TYR A 364 -13.22 24.23 -10.52
CA TYR A 364 -13.80 23.51 -9.40
C TYR A 364 -13.39 24.24 -8.12
N GLU A 365 -14.35 24.92 -7.51
CA GLU A 365 -14.12 25.76 -6.34
C GLU A 365 -14.35 24.95 -5.06
N ASP A 366 -13.52 25.23 -4.03
CA ASP A 366 -13.67 24.72 -2.67
C ASP A 366 -13.84 23.19 -2.56
N VAL A 367 -13.06 22.43 -3.34
CA VAL A 367 -13.08 20.97 -3.30
C VAL A 367 -12.26 20.48 -2.11
N PHE A 368 -12.83 19.62 -1.27
CA PHE A 368 -12.13 19.06 -0.14
C PHE A 368 -11.29 17.85 -0.54
N VAL A 369 -10.00 17.87 -0.17
CA VAL A 369 -9.04 16.77 -0.33
C VAL A 369 -8.58 16.32 1.06
N PRO A 370 -8.92 15.10 1.54
CA PRO A 370 -8.62 14.62 2.89
C PRO A 370 -7.16 14.14 3.04
N LEU A 371 -6.24 14.85 2.43
CA LEU A 371 -4.81 14.54 2.41
C LEU A 371 -4.00 15.81 2.70
N PHE A 372 -2.92 15.66 3.47
CA PHE A 372 -2.05 16.76 3.84
C PHE A 372 -0.95 16.99 2.80
N GLY A 373 -0.43 18.22 2.77
CA GLY A 373 0.66 18.64 1.90
C GLY A 373 0.20 19.26 0.59
N GLN A 374 0.89 20.32 0.18
CA GLN A 374 0.58 21.05 -1.06
C GLN A 374 0.65 20.14 -2.29
N TYR A 375 1.60 19.21 -2.32
CA TYR A 375 1.77 18.26 -3.42
C TYR A 375 0.52 17.41 -3.68
N GLN A 376 -0.31 17.15 -2.66
CA GLN A 376 -1.56 16.41 -2.83
C GLN A 376 -2.63 17.24 -3.56
N ALA A 377 -2.63 18.57 -3.40
CA ALA A 377 -3.48 19.44 -4.20
C ALA A 377 -3.09 19.39 -5.69
N HIS A 378 -1.80 19.37 -5.99
CA HIS A 378 -1.29 19.23 -7.36
C HIS A 378 -1.59 17.84 -7.94
N ASN A 379 -1.46 16.77 -7.13
CA ASN A 379 -1.88 15.41 -7.53
C ASN A 379 -3.38 15.36 -7.86
N ALA A 380 -4.23 16.01 -7.03
CA ALA A 380 -5.66 16.11 -7.27
C ALA A 380 -6.00 16.86 -8.56
N ALA A 381 -5.28 17.96 -8.85
CA ALA A 381 -5.45 18.70 -10.09
C ALA A 381 -5.09 17.86 -11.32
N ALA A 382 -3.97 17.14 -11.28
CA ALA A 382 -3.56 16.23 -12.35
C ALA A 382 -4.54 15.07 -12.54
N ALA A 383 -5.01 14.47 -11.44
CA ALA A 383 -6.02 13.41 -11.45
C ALA A 383 -7.32 13.87 -12.10
N LEU A 384 -7.78 15.06 -11.74
CA LEU A 384 -9.01 15.64 -12.29
C LEU A 384 -8.88 15.90 -13.80
N VAL A 385 -7.76 16.47 -14.26
CA VAL A 385 -7.50 16.70 -15.70
C VAL A 385 -7.41 15.38 -16.46
N ALA A 386 -6.81 14.35 -15.86
CA ALA A 386 -6.73 13.02 -16.46
C ALA A 386 -8.11 12.40 -16.63
N VAL A 387 -8.98 12.50 -15.62
CA VAL A 387 -10.37 12.01 -15.68
C VAL A 387 -11.20 12.82 -16.67
N GLU A 388 -11.07 14.16 -16.71
CA GLU A 388 -11.72 14.97 -17.76
C GLU A 388 -11.33 14.50 -19.16
N ALA A 389 -10.03 14.30 -19.40
CA ALA A 389 -9.52 13.83 -20.69
C ALA A 389 -10.07 12.44 -21.03
N PHE A 390 -10.05 11.52 -20.08
CA PHE A 390 -10.56 10.17 -20.22
C PHE A 390 -12.07 10.13 -20.54
N MET A 391 -12.85 11.02 -19.95
CA MET A 391 -14.30 11.17 -20.14
C MET A 391 -14.65 12.08 -21.34
N GLY A 392 -13.73 12.35 -22.25
CA GLY A 392 -13.97 13.06 -23.52
C GLY A 392 -13.70 14.56 -23.48
N GLY A 393 -12.96 15.05 -22.50
CA GLY A 393 -12.42 16.42 -22.45
C GLY A 393 -13.45 17.50 -22.13
N ARG A 394 -14.49 17.17 -21.36
CA ARG A 394 -15.53 18.11 -20.92
C ARG A 394 -15.45 18.30 -19.41
N GLY A 395 -15.93 19.47 -18.95
CA GLY A 395 -16.11 19.72 -17.51
C GLY A 395 -17.04 18.68 -16.88
N LEU A 396 -16.67 18.22 -15.70
CA LEU A 396 -17.36 17.18 -14.94
C LEU A 396 -18.37 17.80 -13.96
N ASP A 397 -19.32 16.99 -13.45
CA ASP A 397 -20.20 17.46 -12.36
C ASP A 397 -19.40 17.72 -11.08
N GLY A 398 -19.38 18.97 -10.62
CA GLY A 398 -18.57 19.40 -9.48
C GLY A 398 -18.89 18.66 -8.18
N ARG A 399 -20.16 18.23 -7.96
CA ARG A 399 -20.55 17.47 -6.76
C ARG A 399 -19.99 16.05 -6.79
N ILE A 400 -19.92 15.44 -7.97
CA ILE A 400 -19.32 14.10 -8.12
C ILE A 400 -17.80 14.20 -7.97
N VAL A 401 -17.18 15.27 -8.51
CA VAL A 401 -15.75 15.55 -8.31
C VAL A 401 -15.44 15.74 -6.82
N GLU A 402 -16.22 16.53 -6.10
CA GLU A 402 -16.08 16.72 -4.66
C GLU A 402 -16.18 15.38 -3.91
N GLN A 403 -17.21 14.57 -4.21
CA GLN A 403 -17.37 13.25 -3.61
C GLN A 403 -16.18 12.33 -3.91
N GLY A 404 -15.70 12.30 -5.16
CA GLY A 404 -14.57 11.47 -5.58
C GLY A 404 -13.28 11.86 -4.85
N LEU A 405 -12.95 13.14 -4.78
CA LEU A 405 -11.75 13.60 -4.09
C LEU A 405 -11.87 13.49 -2.56
N MET A 406 -13.05 13.69 -1.98
CA MET A 406 -13.31 13.49 -0.55
C MET A 406 -13.13 12.03 -0.12
N ASN A 407 -13.35 11.07 -1.00
CA ASN A 407 -13.15 9.65 -0.75
C ASN A 407 -11.72 9.17 -1.07
N ALA A 408 -10.88 10.04 -1.62
CA ALA A 408 -9.51 9.68 -1.98
C ALA A 408 -8.67 9.38 -0.73
N SER A 409 -7.93 8.30 -0.78
CA SER A 409 -7.01 7.90 0.28
C SER A 409 -5.63 7.59 -0.30
N SER A 410 -4.59 7.92 0.45
CA SER A 410 -3.21 7.60 0.08
C SER A 410 -2.46 7.13 1.34
N PRO A 411 -2.63 5.84 1.72
CA PRO A 411 -1.99 5.30 2.91
C PRO A 411 -0.47 5.48 2.88
N GLY A 412 0.11 5.78 4.05
CA GLY A 412 1.55 6.03 4.18
C GLY A 412 2.05 7.29 3.49
N ARG A 413 1.18 8.28 3.23
CA ARG A 413 1.53 9.60 2.70
C ARG A 413 0.97 10.67 3.61
N MET A 414 1.84 11.28 4.45
CA MET A 414 1.47 12.24 5.49
C MET A 414 0.27 11.76 6.33
N GLN A 415 0.20 10.46 6.57
CA GLN A 415 -0.91 9.86 7.30
C GLN A 415 -0.73 10.02 8.80
N VAL A 416 -1.70 10.67 9.44
CA VAL A 416 -1.77 10.75 10.91
C VAL A 416 -2.35 9.44 11.43
N VAL A 417 -1.56 8.72 12.24
CA VAL A 417 -1.96 7.43 12.84
C VAL A 417 -2.26 7.55 14.34
N ARG A 418 -1.84 8.65 14.95
CA ARG A 418 -2.09 8.96 16.36
C ARG A 418 -2.13 10.47 16.56
N HIS A 419 -2.89 10.96 17.54
CA HIS A 419 -3.06 12.41 17.78
C HIS A 419 -2.32 12.95 19.02
N SER A 420 -1.84 12.10 19.93
CA SER A 420 -1.14 12.56 21.15
C SER A 420 -0.10 11.54 21.65
N PRO A 421 1.22 11.81 21.43
CA PRO A 421 1.74 12.80 20.50
C PRO A 421 1.23 12.55 19.08
N THR A 422 1.24 13.56 18.23
CA THR A 422 0.87 13.34 16.83
C THR A 422 1.91 12.50 16.13
N ILE A 423 1.52 11.31 15.64
CA ILE A 423 2.41 10.43 14.86
C ILE A 423 1.99 10.48 13.40
N ILE A 424 2.92 10.88 12.54
CA ILE A 424 2.74 10.98 11.08
C ILE A 424 3.61 9.92 10.41
N VAL A 425 3.03 9.24 9.43
CA VAL A 425 3.73 8.25 8.60
C VAL A 425 3.83 8.75 7.17
N ASP A 426 5.04 8.75 6.62
CA ASP A 426 5.29 9.07 5.21
C ASP A 426 6.32 8.13 4.58
N ALA A 427 6.11 7.77 3.34
CA ALA A 427 6.98 6.86 2.60
C ALA A 427 8.07 7.58 1.77
N ALA A 428 8.37 8.85 2.05
CA ALA A 428 9.47 9.59 1.41
C ALA A 428 10.80 8.87 1.62
N HIS A 429 11.55 8.60 0.53
CA HIS A 429 12.75 7.77 0.53
C HIS A 429 13.83 8.26 -0.44
N ASN A 430 13.64 9.44 -1.03
CA ASN A 430 14.63 10.15 -1.84
C ASN A 430 14.67 11.63 -1.45
N PRO A 431 15.73 12.39 -1.79
CA PRO A 431 15.88 13.78 -1.37
C PRO A 431 14.72 14.69 -1.79
N ALA A 432 14.22 14.54 -3.03
CA ALA A 432 13.09 15.32 -3.52
C ALA A 432 11.79 15.02 -2.75
N GLY A 433 11.56 13.74 -2.39
CA GLY A 433 10.45 13.34 -1.51
C GLY A 433 10.60 13.90 -0.10
N ALA A 434 11.81 13.89 0.45
CA ALA A 434 12.11 14.45 1.78
C ALA A 434 11.92 15.98 1.83
N ALA A 435 12.33 16.70 0.79
CA ALA A 435 12.06 18.14 0.65
C ALA A 435 10.57 18.43 0.62
N THR A 436 9.80 17.65 -0.15
CA THR A 436 8.35 17.77 -0.23
C THR A 436 7.66 17.45 1.10
N LEU A 437 8.18 16.44 1.82
CA LEU A 437 7.70 16.06 3.16
C LEU A 437 7.93 17.19 4.16
N ARG A 438 9.11 17.84 4.16
CA ARG A 438 9.40 19.00 4.99
C ARG A 438 8.38 20.11 4.77
N GLU A 439 8.20 20.55 3.53
CA GLU A 439 7.22 21.59 3.19
C GLU A 439 5.79 21.22 3.64
N ALA A 440 5.43 19.95 3.51
CA ALA A 440 4.12 19.45 3.91
C ALA A 440 3.93 19.48 5.44
N VAL A 441 4.93 19.06 6.21
CA VAL A 441 4.88 19.11 7.68
C VAL A 441 4.81 20.56 8.16
N GLU A 442 5.72 21.42 7.69
CA GLU A 442 5.80 22.83 8.09
C GLU A 442 4.52 23.61 7.74
N SER A 443 3.88 23.29 6.59
CA SER A 443 2.65 23.99 6.16
C SER A 443 1.37 23.43 6.76
N SER A 444 1.38 22.20 7.30
CA SER A 444 0.16 21.52 7.76
C SER A 444 0.06 21.40 9.28
N PHE A 445 1.20 21.48 9.99
CA PHE A 445 1.28 21.27 11.42
C PHE A 445 2.09 22.39 12.10
N ALA A 446 1.73 22.70 13.34
CA ALA A 446 2.43 23.73 14.15
C ALA A 446 3.13 23.09 15.33
N PHE A 447 4.03 22.13 15.06
CA PHE A 447 4.78 21.45 16.09
C PHE A 447 5.78 22.40 16.78
N ALA A 448 5.94 22.24 18.09
CA ALA A 448 6.96 22.89 18.87
C ALA A 448 8.22 22.01 18.96
N ARG A 449 8.06 20.70 18.78
CA ARG A 449 9.14 19.72 18.77
C ARG A 449 8.76 18.52 17.91
N ILE A 450 9.71 18.06 17.09
CA ILE A 450 9.55 16.89 16.22
C ILE A 450 10.70 15.91 16.44
N ALA A 451 10.36 14.65 16.72
CA ALA A 451 11.30 13.54 16.67
C ALA A 451 11.06 12.69 15.41
N GLY A 452 12.14 12.35 14.69
CA GLY A 452 12.07 11.47 13.51
C GLY A 452 12.32 10.01 13.89
N VAL A 453 11.63 9.08 13.22
CA VAL A 453 11.98 7.66 13.18
C VAL A 453 12.33 7.31 11.74
N TYR A 454 13.54 6.78 11.52
CA TYR A 454 14.09 6.59 10.18
C TYR A 454 14.66 5.20 9.96
N ALA A 455 14.34 4.63 8.83
CA ALA A 455 15.05 3.50 8.26
C ALA A 455 14.95 3.54 6.73
N ALA A 456 15.95 2.99 6.04
CA ALA A 456 16.04 3.07 4.58
C ALA A 456 16.47 1.76 3.94
N MET A 457 16.28 1.63 2.64
CA MET A 457 16.89 0.60 1.82
C MET A 457 18.36 0.96 1.53
N GLY A 458 19.22 -0.06 1.38
CA GLY A 458 20.66 0.11 1.22
C GLY A 458 21.10 0.78 -0.09
N ASP A 459 20.20 0.88 -1.07
CA ASP A 459 20.44 1.50 -2.38
C ASP A 459 20.03 2.99 -2.45
N LYS A 460 19.52 3.56 -1.34
CA LYS A 460 19.00 4.94 -1.31
C LYS A 460 20.04 5.96 -0.86
N ASP A 461 19.85 7.19 -1.30
CA ASP A 461 20.66 8.35 -0.89
C ASP A 461 20.25 8.81 0.52
N VAL A 462 20.81 8.12 1.53
CA VAL A 462 20.52 8.37 2.95
C VAL A 462 20.94 9.77 3.37
N GLU A 463 22.15 10.21 3.00
CA GLU A 463 22.69 11.52 3.35
C GLU A 463 21.83 12.65 2.78
N GLY A 464 21.44 12.53 1.50
CA GLY A 464 20.57 13.52 0.85
C GLY A 464 19.19 13.61 1.51
N VAL A 465 18.59 12.47 1.86
CA VAL A 465 17.29 12.43 2.59
C VAL A 465 17.40 13.08 3.95
N LEU A 466 18.41 12.71 4.73
CA LEU A 466 18.59 13.22 6.10
C LEU A 466 18.93 14.71 6.12
N SER A 467 19.71 15.19 5.15
CA SER A 467 20.04 16.62 5.01
C SER A 467 18.80 17.49 4.75
N GLU A 468 17.82 16.97 4.01
CA GLU A 468 16.57 17.69 3.75
C GLU A 468 15.67 17.80 4.99
N VAL A 469 15.71 16.84 5.90
CA VAL A 469 14.84 16.82 7.08
C VAL A 469 15.51 17.35 8.35
N GLU A 470 16.84 17.42 8.40
CA GLU A 470 17.59 17.92 9.56
C GLU A 470 17.12 19.29 10.07
N PRO A 471 16.80 20.28 9.20
CA PRO A 471 16.43 21.62 9.65
C PRO A 471 15.17 21.69 10.51
N PHE A 472 14.27 20.71 10.45
CA PHE A 472 12.99 20.74 11.16
C PHE A 472 12.76 19.57 12.13
N ILE A 473 13.65 18.57 12.14
CA ILE A 473 13.64 17.45 13.10
C ILE A 473 14.62 17.73 14.22
N ASP A 474 14.13 17.78 15.46
CA ASP A 474 14.97 18.05 16.64
C ASP A 474 15.86 16.87 17.03
N HIS A 475 15.37 15.65 16.83
CA HIS A 475 16.09 14.42 17.20
C HIS A 475 15.67 13.27 16.29
N LEU A 476 16.62 12.42 15.91
CA LEU A 476 16.38 11.27 15.05
C LEU A 476 16.58 9.96 15.79
N VAL A 477 15.65 9.04 15.64
CA VAL A 477 15.78 7.65 16.11
C VAL A 477 15.92 6.76 14.87
N VAL A 478 17.06 6.11 14.71
CA VAL A 478 17.33 5.18 13.61
C VAL A 478 16.94 3.78 14.03
N THR A 479 16.29 3.03 13.14
CA THR A 479 15.87 1.65 13.40
C THR A 479 16.18 0.71 12.25
N GLN A 480 16.14 -0.62 12.53
CA GLN A 480 16.36 -1.66 11.54
C GLN A 480 15.04 -2.07 10.91
N MET A 481 15.00 -2.17 9.58
CA MET A 481 13.92 -2.85 8.87
C MET A 481 14.25 -4.32 8.63
N PRO A 482 13.27 -5.20 8.50
CA PRO A 482 13.48 -6.57 8.07
C PRO A 482 13.91 -6.64 6.59
N GLY A 483 14.58 -7.74 6.23
CA GLY A 483 14.95 -8.08 4.86
C GLY A 483 16.38 -7.72 4.47
N GLU A 484 16.92 -8.49 3.53
CA GLU A 484 18.33 -8.40 3.07
C GLU A 484 18.67 -7.07 2.39
N ARG A 485 17.67 -6.34 1.90
CA ARG A 485 17.85 -5.05 1.22
C ARG A 485 17.85 -3.84 2.16
N ALA A 486 17.46 -4.04 3.41
CA ALA A 486 17.49 -2.97 4.39
C ALA A 486 18.93 -2.49 4.61
N ALA A 487 19.11 -1.17 4.75
CA ALA A 487 20.39 -0.63 5.14
C ALA A 487 20.73 -1.08 6.57
N ASP A 488 22.00 -1.38 6.81
CA ASP A 488 22.50 -1.72 8.15
C ASP A 488 22.31 -0.55 9.11
N VAL A 489 21.71 -0.81 10.26
CA VAL A 489 21.35 0.24 11.23
C VAL A 489 22.58 0.98 11.77
N ALA A 490 23.73 0.31 11.91
CA ALA A 490 24.94 0.95 12.39
C ALA A 490 25.48 1.96 11.35
N ARG A 491 25.39 1.60 10.05
CA ARG A 491 25.73 2.53 8.97
C ARG A 491 24.76 3.70 8.89
N LEU A 492 23.46 3.45 9.06
CA LEU A 492 22.47 4.54 9.10
C LEU A 492 22.76 5.50 10.25
N ALA A 493 23.10 4.97 11.43
CA ALA A 493 23.43 5.76 12.61
C ALA A 493 24.72 6.60 12.40
N GLU A 494 25.72 6.07 11.70
CA GLU A 494 26.93 6.81 11.33
C GLU A 494 26.61 8.02 10.47
N ILE A 495 25.89 7.81 9.36
CA ILE A 495 25.49 8.89 8.45
C ILE A 495 24.58 9.90 9.17
N ALA A 496 23.61 9.42 9.95
CA ALA A 496 22.75 10.28 10.75
C ALA A 496 23.54 11.13 11.75
N GLY A 497 24.56 10.54 12.40
CA GLY A 497 25.46 11.25 13.32
C GLY A 497 26.31 12.32 12.65
N GLU A 498 26.69 12.13 11.38
CA GLU A 498 27.37 13.14 10.58
C GLU A 498 26.46 14.33 10.22
N VAL A 499 25.18 14.05 9.89
CA VAL A 499 24.21 15.09 9.49
C VAL A 499 23.62 15.82 10.69
N PHE A 500 23.12 15.10 11.70
CA PHE A 500 22.42 15.67 12.87
C PHE A 500 23.36 16.03 14.03
N GLY A 501 24.54 15.44 14.07
CA GLY A 501 25.39 15.39 15.25
C GLY A 501 25.04 14.23 16.19
N PRO A 502 26.03 13.59 16.80
CA PRO A 502 25.83 12.34 17.57
C PRO A 502 24.93 12.50 18.80
N ASP A 503 24.81 13.70 19.36
CA ASP A 503 23.93 13.97 20.51
C ASP A 503 22.45 14.04 20.15
N ARG A 504 22.10 14.09 18.86
CA ARG A 504 20.73 14.15 18.33
C ARG A 504 20.29 12.85 17.66
N VAL A 505 21.04 11.75 17.83
CA VAL A 505 20.74 10.46 17.19
C VAL A 505 20.70 9.34 18.22
N ASP A 506 19.57 8.67 18.29
CA ASP A 506 19.40 7.42 19.04
C ASP A 506 19.26 6.23 18.07
N VAL A 507 19.58 5.03 18.54
CA VAL A 507 19.39 3.77 17.79
C VAL A 507 18.48 2.84 18.57
N ARG A 508 17.52 2.22 17.89
CA ARG A 508 16.65 1.17 18.43
C ARG A 508 16.56 0.03 17.42
N GLU A 509 16.53 -1.20 17.93
CA GLU A 509 16.51 -2.39 17.08
C GLU A 509 15.12 -2.65 16.46
N SER A 510 14.04 -2.32 17.19
CA SER A 510 12.67 -2.51 16.72
C SER A 510 11.98 -1.18 16.39
N LEU A 511 11.03 -1.20 15.44
CA LEU A 511 10.21 -0.05 15.11
C LEU A 511 9.38 0.42 16.31
N ALA A 512 8.82 -0.51 17.08
CA ALA A 512 8.02 -0.17 18.27
C ALA A 512 8.84 0.61 19.29
N ASP A 513 10.03 0.11 19.65
CA ASP A 513 10.93 0.81 20.58
C ASP A 513 11.43 2.15 20.04
N ALA A 514 11.60 2.25 18.70
CA ALA A 514 12.01 3.49 18.06
C ALA A 514 10.90 4.55 18.12
N VAL A 515 9.65 4.17 17.91
CA VAL A 515 8.48 5.06 18.00
C VAL A 515 8.24 5.48 19.45
N ASP A 516 8.32 4.56 20.41
CA ASP A 516 8.20 4.87 21.85
C ASP A 516 9.28 5.86 22.27
N ARG A 517 10.54 5.63 21.86
CA ARG A 517 11.64 6.55 22.15
C ARG A 517 11.47 7.91 21.51
N ALA A 518 11.03 7.97 20.26
CA ALA A 518 10.75 9.22 19.56
C ALA A 518 9.62 10.01 20.25
N ALA A 519 8.57 9.31 20.72
CA ALA A 519 7.48 9.91 21.47
C ALA A 519 7.95 10.51 22.79
N GLU A 520 8.76 9.79 23.57
CA GLU A 520 9.38 10.30 24.81
C GLU A 520 10.18 11.59 24.54
N ILE A 521 10.97 11.60 23.46
CA ILE A 521 11.80 12.75 23.09
C ILE A 521 10.94 13.93 22.67
N ALA A 522 9.92 13.69 21.86
CA ALA A 522 9.02 14.73 21.37
C ALA A 522 8.22 15.39 22.52
N GLU A 523 7.77 14.58 23.50
CA GLU A 523 7.03 15.07 24.68
C GLU A 523 7.92 15.75 25.71
N ALA A 524 9.21 15.37 25.79
CA ALA A 524 10.15 15.92 26.76
C ALA A 524 10.47 17.40 26.44
N GLY A 525 9.74 18.32 27.11
CA GLY A 525 9.93 19.77 26.97
C GLY A 525 9.05 20.45 25.93
N ALA A 526 8.07 19.74 25.35
CA ALA A 526 7.02 20.37 24.56
C ALA A 526 6.01 21.05 25.48
N GLU A 527 5.80 22.36 25.31
CA GLU A 527 4.74 23.12 25.98
C GLU A 527 3.90 23.89 24.94
N PRO A 528 2.63 23.58 24.79
CA PRO A 528 1.87 22.44 25.36
C PRO A 528 2.18 21.09 24.71
N ALA A 529 1.87 19.98 25.41
CA ALA A 529 2.20 18.61 24.97
C ALA A 529 1.51 18.19 23.64
N ASP A 530 0.40 18.83 23.29
CA ASP A 530 -0.33 18.63 22.02
C ASP A 530 0.40 19.17 20.78
N ARG A 531 1.54 19.86 20.98
CA ARG A 531 2.41 20.37 19.91
C ARG A 531 3.66 19.52 19.70
N SER A 532 3.69 18.30 20.23
CA SER A 532 4.73 17.31 19.97
C SER A 532 4.38 16.43 18.77
N GLY A 533 5.36 16.17 17.91
CA GLY A 533 5.22 15.36 16.71
C GLY A 533 6.27 14.25 16.61
N VAL A 534 5.85 13.10 16.11
CA VAL A 534 6.73 12.01 15.67
C VAL A 534 6.52 11.81 14.18
N LEU A 535 7.60 11.80 13.41
CA LEU A 535 7.58 11.57 11.97
C LEU A 535 8.29 10.26 11.64
N VAL A 536 7.55 9.27 11.14
CA VAL A 536 8.08 7.97 10.69
C VAL A 536 8.25 8.00 9.17
N PHE A 537 9.49 7.88 8.66
CA PHE A 537 9.78 8.06 7.24
C PHE A 537 11.04 7.31 6.78
N GLY A 538 11.26 7.24 5.45
CA GLY A 538 12.49 6.73 4.82
C GLY A 538 12.27 5.51 3.93
N SER A 539 11.13 4.83 4.02
CA SER A 539 10.80 3.68 3.19
C SER A 539 9.30 3.42 3.10
N VAL A 540 8.83 2.91 1.96
CA VAL A 540 7.46 2.39 1.83
C VAL A 540 7.22 1.21 2.78
N MET A 541 8.22 0.33 2.96
CA MET A 541 8.11 -0.81 3.89
C MET A 541 7.99 -0.35 5.34
N LEU A 542 8.82 0.62 5.76
CA LEU A 542 8.72 1.19 7.10
C LEU A 542 7.35 1.82 7.35
N ALA A 543 6.82 2.54 6.35
CA ALA A 543 5.48 3.09 6.43
C ALA A 543 4.42 1.98 6.59
N GLY A 544 4.53 0.88 5.85
CA GLY A 544 3.67 -0.28 5.99
C GLY A 544 3.74 -0.90 7.38
N GLU A 545 4.93 -1.17 7.91
CA GLU A 545 5.12 -1.71 9.26
C GLU A 545 4.52 -0.80 10.33
N MET A 546 4.71 0.52 10.19
CA MET A 546 4.11 1.48 11.12
C MET A 546 2.58 1.48 11.05
N LEU A 547 2.00 1.36 9.86
CA LEU A 547 0.56 1.23 9.69
C LEU A 547 0.02 -0.06 10.32
N ALA A 548 0.72 -1.19 10.16
CA ALA A 548 0.37 -2.45 10.81
C ALA A 548 0.44 -2.33 12.33
N LEU A 549 1.52 -1.73 12.87
CA LEU A 549 1.70 -1.48 14.29
C LEU A 549 0.58 -0.58 14.86
N ALA A 550 0.07 0.36 14.07
CA ALA A 550 -1.05 1.22 14.43
C ALA A 550 -2.44 0.58 14.20
N GLY A 551 -2.50 -0.71 13.81
CA GLY A 551 -3.75 -1.46 13.62
C GLY A 551 -4.50 -1.11 12.32
N HIS A 552 -3.84 -0.53 11.34
CA HIS A 552 -4.46 -0.27 10.03
C HIS A 552 -4.47 -1.52 9.15
N SER A 553 -5.59 -1.73 8.46
CA SER A 553 -5.74 -2.81 7.48
C SER A 553 -5.31 -2.34 6.07
N PRO A 554 -4.93 -3.26 5.17
CA PRO A 554 -4.69 -2.96 3.75
C PRO A 554 -5.91 -2.32 3.08
N ARG A 555 -5.66 -1.29 2.27
CA ARG A 555 -6.74 -0.55 1.56
C ARG A 555 -6.34 -0.23 0.13
#